data_4b3caeee7fd1899decdfee50464846ec
#
_entry.id   4b3caeee7fd1899decdfee50464846ec
#
_cell.length_a   1.000
_cell.length_b   1.000
_cell.length_c   1.000
_cell.angle_alpha   90.00
_cell.angle_beta   90.00
_cell.angle_gamma   90.00
#
_symmetry.space_group_name_H-M   'P 1'
#
loop_
_entity.id
_entity.type
_entity.pdbx_description
1 polymer ?
#
loop_
_entity_poly.entity_id
_entity_poly.type
_entity_poly.pdbx_seq_one_letter_code
_entity_poly.pdbx_strand_id
1 'polypeptide(L)'
;MAFSYSDKNFTVVGNLCFVHIPLDGTERIFDIPPAISDRILFEDICCDYTYYTAISSGGHGHSTPNTGFAVIRDGKIICSKAGDDFMYGYLSFYFPIDSNK
;
A
#
# COMPACT_ATOMS: atom_id res chain seq x y z
N MET A 1 -9.80 17.85 -18.40
CA MET A 1 -8.91 16.72 -18.70
C MET A 1 -8.66 15.93 -17.43
N ALA A 2 -8.77 14.62 -17.50
CA ALA A 2 -8.57 13.78 -16.33
C ALA A 2 -7.09 13.77 -15.91
N PHE A 3 -6.89 13.68 -14.62
CA PHE A 3 -5.56 13.58 -14.05
C PHE A 3 -4.92 12.24 -14.43
N SER A 4 -3.64 12.26 -14.72
CA SER A 4 -2.87 11.05 -14.94
C SER A 4 -1.58 11.10 -14.12
N TYR A 5 -1.14 9.94 -13.67
CA TYR A 5 0.07 9.83 -12.87
C TYR A 5 0.58 8.40 -12.97
N SER A 6 1.88 8.26 -13.07
CA SER A 6 2.50 6.93 -13.03
C SER A 6 3.95 7.04 -12.56
N ASP A 7 4.27 6.31 -11.53
CA ASP A 7 5.66 6.10 -11.13
C ASP A 7 5.83 4.63 -10.75
N LYS A 8 6.93 4.27 -10.14
CA LYS A 8 7.20 2.86 -9.83
C LYS A 8 6.24 2.26 -8.81
N ASN A 9 5.60 3.09 -8.00
CA ASN A 9 4.76 2.63 -6.88
C ASN A 9 3.28 2.99 -7.03
N PHE A 10 2.96 4.02 -7.81
CA PHE A 10 1.60 4.55 -7.92
C PHE A 10 1.23 4.75 -9.38
N THR A 11 0.07 4.27 -9.76
CA THR A 11 -0.45 4.45 -11.12
C THR A 11 -1.92 4.82 -11.05
N VAL A 12 -2.27 5.92 -11.70
CA VAL A 12 -3.66 6.36 -11.77
C VAL A 12 -4.26 5.93 -13.10
N VAL A 13 -5.39 5.25 -13.02
CA VAL A 13 -6.18 4.86 -14.19
C VAL A 13 -7.61 5.30 -13.92
N GLY A 14 -8.07 6.30 -14.65
CA GLY A 14 -9.40 6.87 -14.42
C GLY A 14 -9.51 7.45 -13.01
N ASN A 15 -10.48 6.99 -12.26
CA ASN A 15 -10.71 7.43 -10.88
C ASN A 15 -10.14 6.48 -9.83
N LEU A 16 -9.18 5.64 -10.22
CA LEU A 16 -8.54 4.69 -9.31
C LEU A 16 -7.05 4.93 -9.26
N CYS A 17 -6.50 4.87 -8.06
CA CYS A 17 -5.07 4.87 -7.86
C CYS A 17 -4.65 3.47 -7.43
N PHE A 18 -3.78 2.85 -8.21
CA PHE A 18 -3.21 1.53 -7.92
C PHE A 18 -1.88 1.72 -7.20
N VAL A 19 -1.71 0.99 -6.12
CA VAL A 19 -0.51 1.00 -5.30
C VAL A 19 0.23 -0.30 -5.47
N HIS A 20 1.54 -0.23 -5.66
CA HIS A 20 2.39 -1.41 -5.76
C HIS A 20 3.75 -1.07 -5.17
N ILE A 21 3.91 -1.31 -3.88
CA ILE A 21 5.13 -0.96 -3.14
C ILE A 21 5.79 -2.23 -2.63
N PRO A 22 7.07 -2.49 -2.97
CA PRO A 22 7.77 -3.65 -2.42
C PRO A 22 7.84 -3.57 -0.89
N LEU A 23 7.49 -4.65 -0.24
CA LEU A 23 7.66 -4.78 1.20
C LEU A 23 8.97 -5.50 1.46
N ASP A 24 9.84 -4.88 2.24
CA ASP A 24 11.15 -5.45 2.55
C ASP A 24 11.58 -4.95 3.93
N GLY A 25 11.03 -5.60 4.95
CA GLY A 25 11.43 -5.30 6.30
C GLY A 25 10.28 -4.87 7.20
N THR A 26 10.54 -3.87 8.02
CA THR A 26 9.63 -3.45 9.09
C THR A 26 8.93 -2.12 8.83
N GLU A 27 9.16 -1.50 7.69
CA GLU A 27 8.52 -0.23 7.38
C GLU A 27 7.00 -0.41 7.25
N ARG A 28 6.26 0.48 7.87
CA ARG A 28 4.78 0.40 7.97
C ARG A 28 4.08 1.64 7.47
N ILE A 29 4.81 2.71 7.21
CA ILE A 29 4.22 3.99 6.79
C ILE A 29 4.89 4.41 5.49
N PHE A 30 4.06 4.69 4.49
CA PHE A 30 4.53 5.08 3.17
C PHE A 30 3.85 6.38 2.75
N ASP A 31 4.60 7.30 2.17
CA ASP A 31 4.05 8.56 1.70
C ASP A 31 3.34 8.37 0.36
N ILE A 32 2.21 9.05 0.23
CA ILE A 32 1.49 9.14 -1.04
C ILE A 32 1.96 10.43 -1.73
N PRO A 33 2.30 10.39 -3.02
CA PRO A 33 2.67 11.63 -3.72
C PRO A 33 1.61 12.70 -3.53
N PRO A 34 2.00 13.95 -3.24
CA PRO A 34 1.02 15.02 -2.98
C PRO A 34 0.00 15.21 -4.10
N ALA A 35 0.42 15.05 -5.37
CA ALA A 35 -0.51 15.17 -6.48
C ALA A 35 -1.65 14.17 -6.40
N ILE A 36 -1.41 12.99 -5.82
CA ILE A 36 -2.44 11.98 -5.62
C ILE A 36 -3.20 12.23 -4.33
N SER A 37 -2.48 12.53 -3.24
CA SER A 37 -3.14 12.70 -1.93
C SER A 37 -4.12 13.87 -1.93
N ASP A 38 -3.88 14.89 -2.75
CA ASP A 38 -4.80 16.02 -2.89
C ASP A 38 -6.12 15.63 -3.54
N ARG A 39 -6.19 14.44 -4.12
CA ARG A 39 -7.37 13.95 -4.85
C ARG A 39 -8.10 12.82 -4.15
N ILE A 40 -7.67 12.46 -2.95
CA ILE A 40 -8.32 11.40 -2.18
C ILE A 40 -9.71 11.83 -1.78
N LEU A 41 -10.68 10.96 -2.05
CA LEU A 41 -12.08 11.28 -1.82
C LEU A 41 -12.50 11.11 -0.37
N PHE A 42 -11.90 10.16 0.33
CA PHE A 42 -12.31 9.81 1.69
C PHE A 42 -11.10 9.60 2.58
N GLU A 43 -11.19 10.07 3.83
CA GLU A 43 -10.21 9.72 4.84
C GLU A 43 -10.49 8.33 5.40
N ASP A 44 -9.45 7.69 5.93
CA ASP A 44 -9.55 6.40 6.61
C ASP A 44 -10.04 5.27 5.72
N ILE A 45 -9.70 5.33 4.42
CA ILE A 45 -9.97 4.22 3.52
C ILE A 45 -9.11 3.04 3.96
N CYS A 46 -9.76 1.88 4.15
CA CYS A 46 -9.06 0.66 4.50
C CYS A 46 -8.95 -0.26 3.29
N CYS A 47 -7.76 -0.78 3.07
CA CYS A 47 -7.49 -1.70 1.96
C CYS A 47 -6.75 -2.92 2.49
N ASP A 48 -7.18 -4.11 2.07
CA ASP A 48 -6.48 -5.34 2.43
C ASP A 48 -5.25 -5.54 1.56
N TYR A 49 -4.24 -6.17 2.12
CA TYR A 49 -3.07 -6.58 1.36
C TYR A 49 -2.54 -7.90 1.88
N THR A 50 -1.78 -8.60 1.04
CA THR A 50 -1.19 -9.89 1.38
C THR A 50 0.31 -9.69 1.60
N TYR A 51 0.83 -10.26 2.68
CA TYR A 51 2.25 -10.21 2.95
C TYR A 51 2.75 -11.57 3.42
N TYR A 52 4.07 -11.72 3.44
CA TYR A 52 4.73 -12.94 3.86
C TYR A 52 5.76 -12.59 4.94
N THR A 53 5.99 -13.52 5.86
CA THR A 53 7.05 -13.39 6.85
C THR A 53 8.06 -14.49 6.62
N ALA A 54 9.32 -14.23 6.97
CA ALA A 54 10.36 -15.24 6.84
C ALA A 54 10.15 -16.35 7.85
N ILE A 55 10.46 -17.59 7.43
CA ILE A 55 10.47 -18.72 8.34
C ILE A 55 11.74 -18.62 9.17
N SER A 56 11.59 -18.57 10.50
CA SER A 56 12.71 -18.34 11.40
C SER A 56 13.62 -19.55 11.53
N SER A 57 13.11 -20.75 11.35
CA SER A 57 13.91 -21.96 11.46
C SER A 57 14.22 -22.52 10.08
N GLY A 58 15.48 -22.84 9.84
CA GLY A 58 15.92 -23.41 8.58
C GLY A 58 16.20 -22.38 7.49
N GLY A 59 15.78 -21.16 7.63
CA GLY A 59 16.19 -20.07 6.78
C GLY A 59 15.79 -20.14 5.32
N HIS A 60 14.85 -20.98 4.96
CA HIS A 60 14.45 -21.16 3.57
C HIS A 60 12.98 -20.84 3.37
N GLY A 61 12.68 -19.96 2.43
CA GLY A 61 11.33 -19.63 2.05
C GLY A 61 10.63 -18.74 3.05
N HIS A 62 9.35 -18.57 2.81
CA HIS A 62 8.50 -17.66 3.57
C HIS A 62 7.30 -18.41 4.11
N SER A 63 6.66 -17.83 5.10
CA SER A 63 5.43 -18.38 5.64
C SER A 63 4.33 -18.38 4.57
N THR A 64 3.21 -18.99 4.92
CA THR A 64 2.01 -18.89 4.10
C THR A 64 1.58 -17.42 4.01
N PRO A 65 0.76 -17.07 3.01
CA PRO A 65 0.27 -15.70 2.89
C PRO A 65 -0.51 -15.26 4.12
N ASN A 66 -0.27 -14.03 4.55
CA ASN A 66 -0.97 -13.39 5.65
C ASN A 66 -1.73 -12.18 5.10
N THR A 67 -2.85 -11.86 5.73
CA THR A 67 -3.63 -10.68 5.35
C THR A 67 -3.40 -9.57 6.36
N GLY A 68 -3.02 -8.41 5.86
CA GLY A 68 -2.96 -7.19 6.64
C GLY A 68 -3.92 -6.18 6.07
N PHE A 69 -4.05 -5.03 6.72
CA PHE A 69 -4.81 -3.94 6.13
C PHE A 69 -4.02 -2.64 6.27
N ALA A 70 -4.26 -1.75 5.32
CA ALA A 70 -3.65 -0.43 5.30
C ALA A 70 -4.74 0.61 5.38
N VAL A 71 -4.46 1.69 6.12
CA VAL A 71 -5.37 2.83 6.24
C VAL A 71 -4.72 4.00 5.52
N ILE A 72 -5.50 4.71 4.71
CA ILE A 72 -5.04 5.91 4.03
C ILE A 72 -5.49 7.10 4.87
N ARG A 73 -4.50 7.83 5.40
CA ARG A 73 -4.76 8.95 6.29
C ARG A 73 -3.65 9.99 6.18
N ASP A 74 -4.03 11.27 6.10
CA ASP A 74 -3.08 12.39 6.09
C ASP A 74 -2.00 12.26 5.02
N GLY A 75 -2.38 11.79 3.84
CA GLY A 75 -1.43 11.63 2.74
C GLY A 75 -0.47 10.47 2.89
N LYS A 76 -0.79 9.52 3.76
CA LYS A 76 0.07 8.37 4.03
C LYS A 76 -0.70 7.07 3.97
N ILE A 77 0.02 6.01 3.67
CA ILE A 77 -0.47 4.64 3.77
C ILE A 77 0.11 4.08 5.06
N ILE A 78 -0.76 3.70 5.99
CA ILE A 78 -0.35 3.19 7.30
C ILE A 78 -0.73 1.72 7.37
N CYS A 79 0.27 0.86 7.39
CA CYS A 79 0.06 -0.59 7.42
C CYS A 79 -0.15 -1.08 8.83
N SER A 80 -1.21 -1.86 9.03
CA SER A 80 -1.47 -2.53 10.28
C SER A 80 -1.08 -3.99 10.15
N LYS A 81 -0.31 -4.47 11.10
CA LYS A 81 0.02 -5.89 11.18
C LYS A 81 0.31 -6.25 12.63
N ALA A 82 0.23 -7.52 12.92
CA ALA A 82 0.57 -8.02 14.24
C ALA A 82 2.08 -8.25 14.33
N GLY A 83 2.68 -7.77 15.41
CA GLY A 83 4.08 -8.01 15.71
C GLY A 83 5.06 -7.12 14.96
N ASP A 84 6.34 -7.36 15.17
CA ASP A 84 7.43 -6.58 14.60
C ASP A 84 8.24 -7.36 13.57
N ASP A 85 7.67 -8.42 13.03
CA ASP A 85 8.36 -9.26 12.07
C ASP A 85 8.57 -8.54 10.74
N PHE A 86 9.62 -8.93 10.04
CA PHE A 86 9.83 -8.46 8.69
C PHE A 86 8.70 -8.93 7.79
N MET A 87 8.20 -8.02 6.97
CA MET A 87 7.22 -8.34 5.93
C MET A 87 7.91 -8.38 4.58
N TYR A 88 7.45 -9.30 3.74
CA TYR A 88 7.93 -9.45 2.38
C TYR A 88 6.74 -9.49 1.42
N GLY A 89 7.02 -9.27 0.14
CA GLY A 89 6.01 -9.24 -0.89
C GLY A 89 5.74 -7.82 -1.36
N TYR A 90 4.50 -7.53 -1.68
CA TYR A 90 4.13 -6.22 -2.22
C TYR A 90 2.91 -5.70 -1.52
N LEU A 91 2.96 -4.42 -1.17
CA LEU A 91 1.78 -3.70 -0.74
C LEU A 91 1.02 -3.36 -2.01
N SER A 92 -0.03 -4.13 -2.30
CA SER A 92 -0.73 -4.04 -3.58
C SER A 92 -2.23 -3.92 -3.33
N PHE A 93 -2.79 -2.78 -3.70
CA PHE A 93 -4.23 -2.49 -3.58
C PHE A 93 -4.55 -1.26 -4.42
N TYR A 94 -5.81 -0.86 -4.44
CA TYR A 94 -6.22 0.36 -5.11
C TYR A 94 -7.27 1.11 -4.28
N PHE A 95 -7.40 2.40 -4.54
CA PHE A 95 -8.38 3.24 -3.86
C PHE A 95 -8.91 4.32 -4.81
N PRO A 96 -10.10 4.85 -4.54
CA PRO A 96 -10.70 5.86 -5.42
C PRO A 96 -10.10 7.25 -5.20
N ILE A 97 -10.00 8.00 -6.28
CA ILE A 97 -9.58 9.40 -6.26
C ILE A 97 -10.51 10.21 -7.16
N ASP A 98 -10.42 11.53 -7.05
CA ASP A 98 -11.10 12.44 -7.95
C ASP A 98 -10.11 12.91 -9.03
N SER A 99 -10.22 12.33 -10.21
CA SER A 99 -9.35 12.69 -11.32
C SER A 99 -9.62 14.07 -11.91
N ASN A 100 -10.74 14.65 -11.56
CA ASN A 100 -11.16 15.94 -12.11
C ASN A 100 -11.01 17.10 -11.15
N LYS A 101 -10.42 16.84 -10.01
CA LYS A 101 -10.23 17.87 -9.02
C LYS A 101 -9.14 18.86 -9.43
#